data_5a79c0014853d5e1b737f62950ddda27
#
_entry.id   5a79c0014853d5e1b737f62950ddda27
#
_cell.length_a   1.000
_cell.length_b   1.000
_cell.length_c   1.000
_cell.angle_alpha   90.00
_cell.angle_beta   90.00
_cell.angle_gamma   90.00
#
_symmetry.space_group_name_H-M   'P 1'
#
loop_
_entity.id
_entity.type
_entity.pdbx_description
1 polymer ?
#
loop_
_entity_poly.entity_id
_entity_poly.type
_entity_poly.pdbx_seq_one_letter_code
_entity_poly.pdbx_strand_id
1 'polypeptide(L)'
;MTFSMARKFAFQNLKANRILEIPFVLSSGIMLMLFNIMISLINNKYVQTRHKTLPELITMGAVVVGIFTIIFVMYTTNFLLKKRNKEFALYAILGLEKKHIRKIISIEFFVLFSIIAILGMVGGYIFGQISFLGLNRLMHDVTGRIMDYPFSITAMIVCSITMLGLYFITIARSSYRIYMTTPVQLLGKQHSGEGEPKSRFVLTIIGLAALCGGYGIALTTEGTLSSLVNFFIASLLVIAATYLLFISFSIIILKMQRRRKSYFKPEKFLGVSGLIYRMKSNAVSLASIAVMSV
;
A
#
# COMPACT_ATOMS: atom_id res chain seq x y z
N MET A 1 17.14 -7.17 -28.65
CA MET A 1 16.80 -5.76 -28.37
C MET A 1 17.90 -5.10 -27.56
N THR A 2 18.44 -3.96 -28.03
CA THR A 2 19.49 -3.20 -27.34
C THR A 2 18.91 -2.47 -26.12
N PHE A 3 19.81 -2.10 -25.17
CA PHE A 3 19.38 -1.36 -23.96
C PHE A 3 18.76 0.00 -24.30
N SER A 4 19.31 0.68 -25.31
CA SER A 4 18.81 1.97 -25.79
C SER A 4 17.36 1.88 -26.31
N MET A 5 17.03 0.82 -27.07
CA MET A 5 15.66 0.57 -27.53
C MET A 5 14.71 0.30 -26.34
N ALA A 6 15.14 -0.54 -25.36
CA ALA A 6 14.31 -0.83 -24.19
C ALA A 6 13.99 0.43 -23.40
N ARG A 7 14.97 1.32 -23.23
CA ARG A 7 14.78 2.62 -22.58
C ARG A 7 13.79 3.50 -23.34
N LYS A 8 13.92 3.60 -24.68
CA LYS A 8 13.01 4.37 -25.51
C LYS A 8 11.56 3.88 -25.39
N PHE A 9 11.33 2.57 -25.45
CA PHE A 9 10.01 1.97 -25.25
C PHE A 9 9.46 2.25 -23.82
N ALA A 10 10.32 2.11 -22.79
CA ALA A 10 9.93 2.39 -21.42
C ALA A 10 9.43 3.84 -21.25
N PHE A 11 10.15 4.83 -21.75
CA PHE A 11 9.74 6.22 -21.67
C PHE A 11 8.48 6.54 -22.49
N GLN A 12 8.32 5.93 -23.67
CA GLN A 12 7.10 6.06 -24.46
C GLN A 12 5.89 5.49 -23.73
N ASN A 13 6.05 4.34 -23.06
CA ASN A 13 5.00 3.72 -22.26
C ASN A 13 4.62 4.58 -21.04
N LEU A 14 5.61 5.12 -20.31
CA LEU A 14 5.37 6.05 -19.20
C LEU A 14 4.56 7.26 -19.65
N LYS A 15 4.88 7.83 -20.83
CA LYS A 15 4.11 8.94 -21.40
C LYS A 15 2.69 8.54 -21.80
N ALA A 16 2.52 7.36 -22.38
CA ALA A 16 1.21 6.86 -22.83
C ALA A 16 0.28 6.50 -21.64
N ASN A 17 0.85 5.95 -20.57
CA ASN A 17 0.08 5.46 -19.41
C ASN A 17 0.03 6.44 -18.23
N ARG A 18 0.38 7.71 -18.44
CA ARG A 18 0.45 8.73 -17.38
C ARG A 18 -0.82 8.83 -16.51
N ILE A 19 -2.00 8.59 -17.08
CA ILE A 19 -3.29 8.65 -16.36
C ILE A 19 -3.37 7.60 -15.25
N LEU A 20 -2.73 6.45 -15.43
CA LEU A 20 -2.66 5.39 -14.40
C LEU A 20 -1.45 5.54 -13.48
N GLU A 21 -0.35 6.08 -14.02
CA GLU A 21 0.93 6.15 -13.32
C GLU A 21 1.03 7.36 -12.38
N ILE A 22 0.44 8.51 -12.73
CA ILE A 22 0.46 9.70 -11.86
C ILE A 22 -0.23 9.43 -10.52
N PRO A 23 -1.47 8.89 -10.45
CA PRO A 23 -2.10 8.54 -9.17
C PRO A 23 -1.29 7.52 -8.37
N PHE A 24 -0.67 6.54 -9.05
CA PHE A 24 0.20 5.56 -8.40
C PHE A 24 1.41 6.22 -7.74
N VAL A 25 2.10 7.09 -8.47
CA VAL A 25 3.28 7.80 -7.95
C VAL A 25 2.92 8.74 -6.80
N LEU A 26 1.84 9.51 -6.94
CA LEU A 26 1.39 10.43 -5.90
C LEU A 26 0.98 9.70 -4.62
N SER A 27 0.13 8.68 -4.73
CA SER A 27 -0.35 7.95 -3.56
C SER A 27 0.77 7.17 -2.85
N SER A 28 1.65 6.51 -3.61
CA SER A 28 2.81 5.81 -3.06
C SER A 28 3.84 6.78 -2.48
N GLY A 29 4.00 7.96 -3.10
CA GLY A 29 4.87 9.03 -2.61
C GLY A 29 4.38 9.59 -1.27
N ILE A 30 3.08 9.81 -1.11
CA ILE A 30 2.47 10.25 0.16
C ILE A 30 2.69 9.21 1.26
N MET A 31 2.51 7.92 0.97
CA MET A 31 2.78 6.85 1.93
C MET A 31 4.24 6.84 2.39
N LEU A 32 5.17 6.94 1.45
CA LEU A 32 6.59 7.01 1.78
C LEU A 32 6.95 8.31 2.53
N MET A 33 6.28 9.41 2.21
CA MET A 33 6.44 10.69 2.91
C MET A 33 6.06 10.55 4.38
N LEU A 34 4.90 9.96 4.69
CA LEU A 34 4.46 9.70 6.07
C LEU A 34 5.45 8.80 6.81
N PHE A 35 5.93 7.74 6.16
CA PHE A 35 6.95 6.86 6.73
C PHE A 35 8.26 7.59 7.01
N ASN A 36 8.71 8.44 6.07
CA ASN A 36 9.91 9.27 6.25
C ASN A 36 9.79 10.23 7.44
N ILE A 37 8.62 10.88 7.59
CA ILE A 37 8.34 11.78 8.72
C ILE A 37 8.48 11.03 10.05
N MET A 38 7.88 9.86 10.17
CA MET A 38 7.94 9.04 11.40
C MET A 38 9.38 8.66 11.75
N ILE A 39 10.16 8.15 10.78
CA ILE A 39 11.57 7.79 11.00
C ILE A 39 12.42 9.02 11.34
N SER A 40 12.17 10.17 10.72
CA SER A 40 12.89 11.41 10.99
C SER A 40 12.62 11.93 12.41
N LEU A 41 11.37 11.81 12.89
CA LEU A 41 11.00 12.21 14.26
C LEU A 41 11.65 11.32 15.32
N ILE A 42 11.74 10.01 15.08
CA ILE A 42 12.44 9.07 16.00
C ILE A 42 13.90 9.47 16.17
N ASN A 43 14.57 9.84 15.09
CA ASN A 43 16.00 10.18 15.10
C ASN A 43 16.28 11.64 15.50
N ASN A 44 15.25 12.42 15.83
CA ASN A 44 15.42 13.80 16.26
C ASN A 44 15.86 13.88 17.72
N LYS A 45 17.04 14.44 17.96
CA LYS A 45 17.61 14.61 19.30
C LYS A 45 16.71 15.41 20.24
N TYR A 46 16.00 16.42 19.71
CA TYR A 46 15.08 17.24 20.48
C TYR A 46 13.90 16.41 21.01
N VAL A 47 13.34 15.53 20.18
CA VAL A 47 12.27 14.61 20.60
C VAL A 47 12.77 13.60 21.63
N GLN A 48 13.98 13.07 21.46
CA GLN A 48 14.58 12.08 22.36
C GLN A 48 14.89 12.61 23.77
N THR A 49 15.26 13.89 23.88
CA THR A 49 15.67 14.46 25.17
C THR A 49 14.52 14.95 26.03
N ARG A 50 13.37 15.26 25.44
CA ARG A 50 12.24 15.87 26.15
C ARG A 50 11.35 14.89 26.91
N HIS A 51 11.06 13.73 26.32
CA HIS A 51 10.17 12.74 26.95
C HIS A 51 10.69 11.34 26.71
N LYS A 52 10.82 10.56 27.79
CA LYS A 52 11.32 9.16 27.70
C LYS A 52 10.39 8.22 26.92
N THR A 53 9.08 8.44 26.95
CA THR A 53 8.07 7.58 26.32
C THR A 53 7.70 7.99 24.90
N LEU A 54 7.94 9.24 24.51
CA LEU A 54 7.56 9.76 23.19
C LEU A 54 8.27 9.06 22.02
N PRO A 55 9.61 8.82 22.07
CA PRO A 55 10.30 8.08 21.02
C PRO A 55 9.78 6.66 20.82
N GLU A 56 9.36 5.99 21.91
CA GLU A 56 8.79 4.64 21.85
C GLU A 56 7.43 4.65 21.12
N LEU A 57 6.56 5.62 21.42
CA LEU A 57 5.27 5.77 20.75
C LEU A 57 5.45 6.07 19.25
N ILE A 58 6.36 6.99 18.91
CA ILE A 58 6.65 7.31 17.51
C ILE A 58 7.25 6.10 16.78
N THR A 59 8.09 5.31 17.46
CA THR A 59 8.66 4.07 16.88
C THR A 59 7.56 3.05 16.57
N MET A 60 6.62 2.85 17.46
CA MET A 60 5.46 1.98 17.24
C MET A 60 4.62 2.48 16.07
N GLY A 61 4.35 3.79 16.00
CA GLY A 61 3.69 4.42 14.86
C GLY A 61 4.45 4.23 13.54
N ALA A 62 5.78 4.38 13.57
CA ALA A 62 6.60 4.17 12.38
C ALA A 62 6.56 2.74 11.85
N VAL A 63 6.52 1.73 12.73
CA VAL A 63 6.36 0.32 12.32
C VAL A 63 5.01 0.12 11.63
N VAL A 64 3.93 0.65 12.22
CA VAL A 64 2.58 0.57 11.63
C VAL A 64 2.56 1.23 10.25
N VAL A 65 3.00 2.48 10.14
CA VAL A 65 3.04 3.23 8.87
C VAL A 65 3.95 2.53 7.85
N GLY A 66 5.07 1.94 8.29
CA GLY A 66 5.97 1.17 7.44
C GLY A 66 5.30 -0.07 6.84
N ILE A 67 4.59 -0.85 7.66
CA ILE A 67 3.81 -2.01 7.21
C ILE A 67 2.76 -1.58 6.19
N PHE A 68 2.02 -0.48 6.48
CA PHE A 68 1.04 0.06 5.54
C PHE A 68 1.66 0.51 4.23
N THR A 69 2.79 1.21 4.28
CA THR A 69 3.51 1.65 3.09
C THR A 69 3.87 0.46 2.20
N ILE A 70 4.39 -0.62 2.79
CA ILE A 70 4.73 -1.85 2.05
C ILE A 70 3.48 -2.48 1.42
N ILE A 71 2.42 -2.68 2.19
CA ILE A 71 1.18 -3.29 1.71
C ILE A 71 0.56 -2.45 0.60
N PHE A 72 0.48 -1.13 0.80
CA PHE A 72 -0.14 -0.20 -0.14
C PHE A 72 0.64 -0.15 -1.46
N VAL A 73 1.95 0.04 -1.42
CA VAL A 73 2.80 0.10 -2.62
C VAL A 73 2.75 -1.24 -3.38
N MET A 74 2.79 -2.37 -2.69
CA MET A 74 2.65 -3.70 -3.30
C MET A 74 1.29 -3.89 -3.95
N TYR A 75 0.21 -3.42 -3.31
CA TYR A 75 -1.13 -3.51 -3.86
C TYR A 75 -1.28 -2.64 -5.12
N THR A 76 -0.91 -1.36 -5.04
CA THR A 76 -1.04 -0.40 -6.14
C THR A 76 -0.17 -0.81 -7.33
N THR A 77 1.03 -1.34 -7.09
CA THR A 77 1.90 -1.91 -8.12
C THR A 77 1.27 -3.11 -8.82
N ASN A 78 0.65 -4.04 -8.05
CA ASN A 78 -0.06 -5.17 -8.63
C ASN A 78 -1.27 -4.72 -9.47
N PHE A 79 -1.98 -3.68 -9.02
CA PHE A 79 -3.09 -3.09 -9.77
C PHE A 79 -2.59 -2.52 -11.10
N LEU A 80 -1.52 -1.74 -11.08
CA LEU A 80 -0.91 -1.17 -12.29
C LEU A 80 -0.48 -2.26 -13.29
N LEU A 81 0.21 -3.30 -12.81
CA LEU A 81 0.61 -4.44 -13.64
C LEU A 81 -0.59 -5.18 -14.25
N LYS A 82 -1.67 -5.37 -13.49
CA LYS A 82 -2.88 -6.01 -14.02
C LYS A 82 -3.53 -5.20 -15.14
N LYS A 83 -3.59 -3.87 -15.01
CA LYS A 83 -4.16 -2.98 -16.03
C LYS A 83 -3.37 -3.03 -17.33
N ARG A 84 -2.06 -3.25 -17.25
CA ARG A 84 -1.15 -3.26 -18.41
C ARG A 84 -0.95 -4.65 -19.04
N ASN A 85 -1.64 -5.68 -18.58
CA ASN A 85 -1.52 -7.03 -19.14
C ASN A 85 -1.78 -7.10 -20.65
N LYS A 86 -2.70 -6.26 -21.19
CA LYS A 86 -2.97 -6.19 -22.63
C LYS A 86 -1.75 -5.71 -23.43
N GLU A 87 -1.05 -4.69 -22.93
CA GLU A 87 0.15 -4.17 -23.58
C GLU A 87 1.24 -5.25 -23.66
N PHE A 88 1.43 -6.00 -22.56
CA PHE A 88 2.39 -7.09 -22.50
C PHE A 88 2.05 -8.24 -23.47
N ALA A 89 0.74 -8.55 -23.60
CA ALA A 89 0.27 -9.52 -24.56
C ALA A 89 0.50 -9.07 -26.00
N LEU A 90 0.20 -7.80 -26.33
CA LEU A 90 0.45 -7.22 -27.64
C LEU A 90 1.96 -7.27 -28.01
N TYR A 91 2.84 -6.92 -27.07
CA TYR A 91 4.29 -7.03 -27.31
C TYR A 91 4.71 -8.47 -27.63
N ALA A 92 4.15 -9.45 -26.93
CA ALA A 92 4.47 -10.85 -27.20
C ALA A 92 3.92 -11.33 -28.54
N ILE A 93 2.73 -10.87 -28.98
CA ILE A 93 2.15 -11.18 -30.32
C ILE A 93 2.98 -10.53 -31.43
N LEU A 94 3.50 -9.32 -31.20
CA LEU A 94 4.40 -8.62 -32.12
C LEU A 94 5.82 -9.22 -32.18
N GLY A 95 6.05 -10.35 -31.50
CA GLY A 95 7.30 -11.09 -31.57
C GLY A 95 8.37 -10.68 -30.53
N LEU A 96 8.06 -9.83 -29.54
CA LEU A 96 9.01 -9.55 -28.48
C LEU A 96 9.13 -10.76 -27.53
N GLU A 97 10.34 -11.24 -27.34
CA GLU A 97 10.62 -12.30 -26.38
C GLU A 97 10.33 -11.84 -24.94
N LYS A 98 9.92 -12.76 -24.07
CA LYS A 98 9.64 -12.50 -22.65
C LYS A 98 10.76 -11.75 -21.92
N LYS A 99 12.03 -12.02 -22.28
CA LYS A 99 13.20 -11.30 -21.72
C LYS A 99 13.23 -9.81 -22.07
N HIS A 100 12.75 -9.46 -23.26
CA HIS A 100 12.70 -8.08 -23.72
C HIS A 100 11.57 -7.30 -23.02
N ILE A 101 10.40 -7.91 -22.89
CA ILE A 101 9.26 -7.34 -22.15
C ILE A 101 9.64 -7.09 -20.68
N ARG A 102 10.30 -8.07 -20.04
CA ARG A 102 10.81 -7.92 -18.67
C ARG A 102 11.76 -6.74 -18.53
N LYS A 103 12.67 -6.55 -19.49
CA LYS A 103 13.65 -5.45 -19.47
C LYS A 103 12.98 -4.09 -19.59
N ILE A 104 11.95 -3.94 -20.43
CA ILE A 104 11.16 -2.72 -20.56
C ILE A 104 10.49 -2.41 -19.23
N ILE A 105 9.75 -3.37 -18.65
CA ILE A 105 9.05 -3.22 -17.37
C ILE A 105 10.02 -2.87 -16.24
N SER A 106 11.19 -3.50 -16.18
CA SER A 106 12.19 -3.19 -15.16
C SER A 106 12.66 -1.73 -15.22
N ILE A 107 12.89 -1.18 -16.42
CA ILE A 107 13.29 0.22 -16.59
C ILE A 107 12.14 1.16 -16.19
N GLU A 108 10.90 0.86 -16.60
CA GLU A 108 9.72 1.66 -16.24
C GLU A 108 9.53 1.74 -14.74
N PHE A 109 9.50 0.58 -14.06
CA PHE A 109 9.35 0.56 -12.61
C PHE A 109 10.53 1.18 -11.89
N PHE A 110 11.75 1.07 -12.40
CA PHE A 110 12.91 1.77 -11.84
C PHE A 110 12.69 3.29 -11.83
N VAL A 111 12.21 3.85 -12.94
CA VAL A 111 11.90 5.28 -13.03
C VAL A 111 10.77 5.66 -12.07
N LEU A 112 9.67 4.91 -12.04
CA LEU A 112 8.53 5.18 -11.16
C LEU A 112 8.93 5.13 -9.68
N PHE A 113 9.65 4.08 -9.25
CA PHE A 113 10.11 3.94 -7.86
C PHE A 113 11.13 5.03 -7.48
N SER A 114 11.99 5.45 -8.42
CA SER A 114 12.90 6.58 -8.20
C SER A 114 12.14 7.89 -7.97
N ILE A 115 11.09 8.16 -8.76
CA ILE A 115 10.26 9.35 -8.57
C ILE A 115 9.52 9.29 -7.24
N ILE A 116 8.94 8.12 -6.87
CA ILE A 116 8.28 7.91 -5.57
C ILE A 116 9.26 8.16 -4.42
N ALA A 117 10.49 7.63 -4.52
CA ALA A 117 11.52 7.83 -3.51
C ALA A 117 11.89 9.31 -3.33
N ILE A 118 12.09 10.04 -4.43
CA ILE A 118 12.39 11.48 -4.39
C ILE A 118 11.22 12.25 -3.78
N LEU A 119 9.98 12.01 -4.24
CA LEU A 119 8.79 12.68 -3.70
C LEU A 119 8.60 12.39 -2.21
N GLY A 120 8.76 11.13 -1.80
CA GLY A 120 8.61 10.73 -0.40
C GLY A 120 9.68 11.33 0.50
N MET A 121 10.94 11.37 0.06
CA MET A 121 12.04 11.93 0.84
C MET A 121 11.99 13.47 0.91
N VAL A 122 11.81 14.14 -0.22
CA VAL A 122 11.73 15.62 -0.27
C VAL A 122 10.47 16.11 0.42
N GLY A 123 9.31 15.48 0.10
CA GLY A 123 8.04 15.79 0.76
C GLY A 123 8.09 15.50 2.25
N GLY A 124 8.69 14.35 2.65
CA GLY A 124 8.88 13.98 4.05
C GLY A 124 9.71 14.98 4.84
N TYR A 125 10.74 15.56 4.25
CA TYR A 125 11.52 16.62 4.88
C TYR A 125 10.69 17.90 5.05
N ILE A 126 10.01 18.37 4.00
CA ILE A 126 9.23 19.62 4.03
C ILE A 126 8.05 19.51 5.00
N PHE A 127 7.22 18.46 4.84
CA PHE A 127 6.06 18.25 5.71
C PHE A 127 6.45 17.76 7.11
N GLY A 128 7.62 17.14 7.25
CA GLY A 128 8.18 16.75 8.54
C GLY A 128 8.45 17.97 9.43
N GLN A 129 8.93 19.07 8.87
CA GLN A 129 9.11 20.34 9.60
C GLN A 129 7.77 20.84 10.15
N ILE A 130 6.71 20.80 9.33
CA ILE A 130 5.36 21.20 9.75
C ILE A 130 4.84 20.28 10.86
N SER A 131 5.01 18.97 10.68
CA SER A 131 4.60 17.96 11.67
C SER A 131 5.35 18.13 13.00
N PHE A 132 6.64 18.44 12.96
CA PHE A 132 7.44 18.70 14.13
C PHE A 132 6.97 19.96 14.90
N LEU A 133 6.66 21.04 14.19
CA LEU A 133 6.07 22.23 14.81
C LEU A 133 4.70 21.94 15.43
N GLY A 134 3.87 21.17 14.74
CA GLY A 134 2.56 20.73 15.25
C GLY A 134 2.70 19.91 16.53
N LEU A 135 3.64 18.96 16.56
CA LEU A 135 3.94 18.14 17.74
C LEU A 135 4.36 19.01 18.92
N ASN A 136 5.29 19.96 18.71
CA ASN A 136 5.75 20.86 19.76
C ASN A 136 4.62 21.72 20.31
N ARG A 137 3.74 22.23 19.45
CA ARG A 137 2.58 23.01 19.89
C ARG A 137 1.59 22.20 20.71
N LEU A 138 1.34 20.96 20.35
CA LEU A 138 0.48 20.04 21.12
C LEU A 138 1.05 19.73 22.50
N MET A 139 2.37 19.70 22.63
CA MET A 139 3.07 19.48 23.89
C MET A 139 3.24 20.75 24.73
N HIS A 140 2.58 21.84 24.38
CA HIS A 140 2.68 23.17 25.03
C HIS A 140 4.12 23.70 25.09
N ASP A 141 4.98 23.27 24.17
CA ASP A 141 6.35 23.72 24.09
C ASP A 141 6.53 24.74 22.96
N VAL A 142 6.56 26.00 23.35
CA VAL A 142 6.69 27.14 22.42
C VAL A 142 8.15 27.38 21.99
N THR A 143 9.11 26.66 22.58
CA THR A 143 10.54 26.90 22.37
C THR A 143 11.14 26.18 21.16
N GLY A 144 10.45 25.18 20.62
CA GLY A 144 10.90 24.43 19.44
C GLY A 144 10.91 25.30 18.18
N ARG A 145 12.06 25.41 17.52
CA ARG A 145 12.22 26.14 16.26
C ARG A 145 12.27 25.16 15.08
N ILE A 146 11.94 25.64 13.87
CA ILE A 146 12.07 24.85 12.62
C ILE A 146 13.49 24.31 12.46
N MET A 147 14.50 25.05 12.92
CA MET A 147 15.90 24.66 12.87
C MET A 147 16.24 23.43 13.74
N ASP A 148 15.37 23.05 14.69
CA ASP A 148 15.53 21.86 15.55
C ASP A 148 15.09 20.57 14.84
N TYR A 149 14.64 20.66 13.59
CA TYR A 149 14.34 19.53 12.73
C TYR A 149 15.41 19.37 11.64
N PRO A 150 16.55 18.74 11.95
CA PRO A 150 17.62 18.55 10.99
C PRO A 150 17.24 17.49 9.94
N PHE A 151 17.93 17.55 8.82
CA PHE A 151 17.82 16.53 7.79
C PHE A 151 18.30 15.17 8.31
N SER A 152 17.42 14.16 8.30
CA SER A 152 17.72 12.84 8.83
C SER A 152 18.27 11.90 7.74
N ILE A 153 19.58 11.68 7.75
CA ILE A 153 20.24 10.72 6.84
C ILE A 153 19.71 9.30 7.09
N THR A 154 19.45 8.94 8.34
CA THR A 154 18.91 7.62 8.70
C THR A 154 17.53 7.38 8.03
N ALA A 155 16.64 8.38 8.06
CA ALA A 155 15.34 8.27 7.41
C ALA A 155 15.48 8.07 5.89
N MET A 156 16.41 8.78 5.25
CA MET A 156 16.68 8.60 3.82
C MET A 156 17.18 7.20 3.50
N ILE A 157 18.11 6.67 4.29
CA ILE A 157 18.66 5.31 4.09
C ILE A 157 17.54 4.28 4.24
N VAL A 158 16.76 4.35 5.31
CA VAL A 158 15.64 3.41 5.57
C VAL A 158 14.60 3.47 4.45
N CYS A 159 14.18 4.66 4.03
CA CYS A 159 13.24 4.81 2.92
C CYS A 159 13.81 4.29 1.59
N SER A 160 15.09 4.55 1.31
CA SER A 160 15.75 4.06 0.10
C SER A 160 15.83 2.53 0.07
N ILE A 161 16.22 1.91 1.19
CA ILE A 161 16.28 0.44 1.32
C ILE A 161 14.88 -0.16 1.14
N THR A 162 13.86 0.43 1.77
CA THR A 162 12.47 -0.02 1.64
C THR A 162 12.00 0.04 0.18
N MET A 163 12.26 1.15 -0.52
CA MET A 163 11.87 1.30 -1.93
C MET A 163 12.65 0.36 -2.85
N LEU A 164 13.94 0.16 -2.63
CA LEU A 164 14.73 -0.81 -3.38
C LEU A 164 14.23 -2.23 -3.16
N GLY A 165 13.93 -2.61 -1.93
CA GLY A 165 13.33 -3.92 -1.62
C GLY A 165 12.00 -4.14 -2.34
N LEU A 166 11.10 -3.15 -2.30
CA LEU A 166 9.81 -3.20 -3.00
C LEU A 166 9.99 -3.26 -4.52
N TYR A 167 10.94 -2.54 -5.09
CA TYR A 167 11.29 -2.63 -6.50
C TYR A 167 11.73 -4.05 -6.89
N PHE A 168 12.68 -4.65 -6.16
CA PHE A 168 13.12 -6.01 -6.46
C PHE A 168 12.01 -7.05 -6.34
N ILE A 169 11.18 -6.97 -5.30
CA ILE A 169 10.00 -7.84 -5.13
C ILE A 169 9.03 -7.67 -6.31
N THR A 170 8.78 -6.43 -6.73
CA THR A 170 7.91 -6.12 -7.87
C THR A 170 8.43 -6.74 -9.16
N ILE A 171 9.73 -6.56 -9.46
CA ILE A 171 10.34 -7.11 -10.66
C ILE A 171 10.36 -8.64 -10.63
N ALA A 172 10.66 -9.25 -9.49
CA ALA A 172 10.63 -10.71 -9.34
C ALA A 172 9.22 -11.26 -9.61
N ARG A 173 8.18 -10.67 -9.02
CA ARG A 173 6.77 -11.07 -9.23
C ARG A 173 6.30 -10.83 -10.67
N SER A 174 6.68 -9.70 -11.26
CA SER A 174 6.34 -9.37 -12.65
C SER A 174 7.01 -10.35 -13.61
N SER A 175 8.30 -10.63 -13.41
CA SER A 175 9.07 -11.59 -14.19
C SER A 175 8.49 -12.99 -14.13
N TYR A 176 8.13 -13.46 -12.93
CA TYR A 176 7.47 -14.76 -12.71
C TYR A 176 6.14 -14.82 -13.46
N ARG A 177 5.32 -13.78 -13.37
CA ARG A 177 4.02 -13.70 -14.07
C ARG A 177 4.20 -13.79 -15.59
N ILE A 178 5.12 -13.02 -16.17
CA ILE A 178 5.40 -13.02 -17.62
C ILE A 178 5.92 -14.39 -18.08
N TYR A 179 6.75 -15.03 -17.26
CA TYR A 179 7.28 -16.34 -17.58
C TYR A 179 6.19 -17.42 -17.63
N MET A 180 5.31 -17.44 -16.61
CA MET A 180 4.29 -18.47 -16.44
C MET A 180 3.02 -18.28 -17.29
N THR A 181 2.83 -17.12 -17.94
CA THR A 181 1.59 -16.83 -18.66
C THR A 181 1.84 -16.80 -20.17
N THR A 182 0.95 -17.46 -20.95
CA THR A 182 0.99 -17.34 -22.42
C THR A 182 0.34 -16.04 -22.89
N PRO A 183 0.72 -15.50 -24.08
CA PRO A 183 0.13 -14.27 -24.63
C PRO A 183 -1.40 -14.32 -24.74
N VAL A 184 -1.93 -15.47 -25.18
CA VAL A 184 -3.37 -15.69 -25.29
C VAL A 184 -4.06 -15.65 -23.93
N GLN A 185 -3.44 -16.23 -22.89
CA GLN A 185 -3.98 -16.16 -21.53
C GLN A 185 -3.93 -14.75 -20.94
N LEU A 186 -2.95 -13.92 -21.32
CA LEU A 186 -2.88 -12.52 -20.88
C LEU A 186 -4.03 -11.69 -21.48
N LEU A 187 -4.42 -11.95 -22.72
CA LEU A 187 -5.57 -11.32 -23.36
C LEU A 187 -6.90 -11.85 -22.80
N GLY A 188 -7.02 -13.16 -22.66
CA GLY A 188 -8.26 -13.82 -22.23
C GLY A 188 -8.62 -13.57 -20.76
N LYS A 189 -7.65 -13.40 -19.87
CA LYS A 189 -7.89 -13.15 -18.43
C LYS A 189 -8.64 -11.84 -18.13
N GLN A 190 -8.76 -10.94 -19.08
CA GLN A 190 -9.59 -9.74 -18.92
C GLN A 190 -11.05 -9.97 -19.30
N HIS A 191 -11.34 -10.95 -20.16
CA HIS A 191 -12.70 -11.32 -20.60
C HIS A 191 -13.27 -12.47 -19.76
N SER A 192 -12.43 -13.35 -19.24
CA SER A 192 -12.83 -14.25 -18.16
C SER A 192 -12.90 -13.42 -16.89
N GLY A 193 -14.08 -12.87 -16.58
CA GLY A 193 -14.33 -12.15 -15.33
C GLY A 193 -13.67 -12.91 -14.17
N GLU A 194 -13.07 -12.21 -13.22
CA GLU A 194 -12.55 -12.85 -12.02
C GLU A 194 -13.67 -13.72 -11.48
N GLY A 195 -13.49 -15.06 -11.50
CA GLY A 195 -14.51 -16.00 -11.11
C GLY A 195 -15.16 -15.61 -9.78
N GLU A 196 -16.41 -15.98 -9.59
CA GLU A 196 -17.19 -15.60 -8.41
C GLU A 196 -16.40 -15.82 -7.11
N PRO A 197 -16.25 -14.81 -6.26
CA PRO A 197 -15.43 -14.93 -5.05
C PRO A 197 -16.02 -16.03 -4.16
N LYS A 198 -15.23 -17.05 -3.84
CA LYS A 198 -15.63 -18.09 -2.87
C LYS A 198 -15.85 -17.40 -1.52
N SER A 199 -16.95 -17.71 -0.85
CA SER A 199 -17.22 -17.24 0.51
C SER A 199 -16.11 -17.75 1.43
N ARG A 200 -15.35 -16.84 2.00
CA ARG A 200 -14.27 -17.17 2.94
C ARG A 200 -14.78 -17.00 4.37
N PHE A 201 -15.80 -17.77 4.74
CA PHE A 201 -16.41 -17.71 6.08
C PHE A 201 -15.36 -17.90 7.19
N VAL A 202 -14.39 -18.77 6.97
CA VAL A 202 -13.26 -18.97 7.88
C VAL A 202 -12.46 -17.67 8.11
N LEU A 203 -12.23 -16.86 7.06
CA LEU A 203 -11.57 -15.57 7.23
C LEU A 203 -12.38 -14.59 8.08
N THR A 204 -13.71 -14.66 8.01
CA THR A 204 -14.58 -13.81 8.85
C THR A 204 -14.46 -14.20 10.32
N ILE A 205 -14.45 -15.51 10.62
CA ILE A 205 -14.28 -15.99 12.00
C ILE A 205 -12.91 -15.57 12.55
N ILE A 206 -11.85 -15.78 11.77
CA ILE A 206 -10.49 -15.40 12.17
C ILE A 206 -10.41 -13.87 12.37
N GLY A 207 -11.01 -13.09 11.48
CA GLY A 207 -11.05 -11.63 11.60
C GLY A 207 -11.81 -11.16 12.83
N LEU A 208 -12.95 -11.78 13.17
CA LEU A 208 -13.71 -11.50 14.38
C LEU A 208 -12.93 -11.90 15.64
N ALA A 209 -12.30 -13.07 15.65
CA ALA A 209 -11.47 -13.51 16.76
C ALA A 209 -10.29 -12.57 17.00
N ALA A 210 -9.61 -12.12 15.93
CA ALA A 210 -8.53 -11.16 16.02
C ALA A 210 -9.01 -9.79 16.51
N LEU A 211 -10.21 -9.34 16.10
CA LEU A 211 -10.81 -8.10 16.57
C LEU A 211 -11.13 -8.18 18.07
N CYS A 212 -11.83 -9.23 18.48
CA CYS A 212 -12.15 -9.45 19.91
C CYS A 212 -10.88 -9.60 20.76
N GLY A 213 -9.87 -10.30 20.25
CA GLY A 213 -8.57 -10.44 20.92
C GLY A 213 -7.86 -9.10 21.08
N GLY A 214 -7.83 -8.27 20.02
CA GLY A 214 -7.23 -6.94 20.06
C GLY A 214 -7.92 -6.02 21.07
N TYR A 215 -9.25 -5.95 21.05
CA TYR A 215 -10.01 -5.17 22.04
C TYR A 215 -9.89 -5.77 23.45
N GLY A 216 -9.86 -7.11 23.58
CA GLY A 216 -9.66 -7.79 24.87
C GLY A 216 -8.32 -7.37 25.50
N ILE A 217 -7.22 -7.42 24.74
CA ILE A 217 -5.90 -6.98 25.20
C ILE A 217 -5.94 -5.49 25.59
N ALA A 218 -6.56 -4.63 24.76
CA ALA A 218 -6.61 -3.20 25.04
C ALA A 218 -7.39 -2.86 26.33
N LEU A 219 -8.46 -3.60 26.63
CA LEU A 219 -9.31 -3.35 27.80
C LEU A 219 -8.76 -3.98 29.10
N THR A 220 -7.96 -5.04 29.00
CA THR A 220 -7.43 -5.76 30.18
C THR A 220 -6.06 -5.27 30.60
N THR A 221 -5.48 -4.31 29.90
CA THR A 221 -4.10 -3.86 30.17
C THR A 221 -4.08 -2.81 31.29
N GLU A 222 -3.38 -3.12 32.39
CA GLU A 222 -3.12 -2.25 33.52
C GLU A 222 -1.61 -1.96 33.62
N GLY A 223 -1.22 -0.70 33.93
CA GLY A 223 0.17 -0.28 34.10
C GLY A 223 0.77 0.46 32.91
N THR A 224 1.73 1.38 33.16
CA THR A 224 2.19 2.36 32.15
C THR A 224 3.11 1.80 31.07
N LEU A 225 4.09 0.95 31.39
CA LEU A 225 5.07 0.42 30.42
C LEU A 225 4.54 -0.81 29.67
N SER A 226 3.89 -1.74 30.37
CA SER A 226 3.22 -2.89 29.72
C SER A 226 2.05 -2.46 28.85
N SER A 227 1.38 -1.35 29.19
CA SER A 227 0.31 -0.77 28.39
C SER A 227 0.74 -0.36 27.00
N LEU A 228 1.94 0.20 26.81
CA LEU A 228 2.43 0.62 25.50
C LEU A 228 2.62 -0.58 24.54
N VAL A 229 3.27 -1.64 25.02
CA VAL A 229 3.52 -2.85 24.21
C VAL A 229 2.21 -3.56 23.89
N ASN A 230 1.34 -3.73 24.89
CA ASN A 230 0.04 -4.40 24.70
C ASN A 230 -0.88 -3.59 23.76
N PHE A 231 -0.90 -2.26 23.88
CA PHE A 231 -1.64 -1.39 22.97
C PHE A 231 -1.11 -1.52 21.54
N PHE A 232 0.21 -1.61 21.35
CA PHE A 232 0.79 -1.81 20.03
C PHE A 232 0.39 -3.16 19.42
N ILE A 233 0.47 -4.26 20.21
CA ILE A 233 0.02 -5.59 19.77
C ILE A 233 -1.48 -5.56 19.45
N ALA A 234 -2.30 -4.95 20.32
CA ALA A 234 -3.72 -4.80 20.10
C ALA A 234 -4.02 -4.03 18.81
N SER A 235 -3.31 -2.92 18.55
CA SER A 235 -3.49 -2.14 17.31
C SER A 235 -3.13 -2.93 16.06
N LEU A 236 -2.03 -3.70 16.07
CA LEU A 236 -1.67 -4.59 14.95
C LEU A 236 -2.72 -5.67 14.71
N LEU A 237 -3.27 -6.26 15.78
CA LEU A 237 -4.36 -7.24 15.70
C LEU A 237 -5.62 -6.62 15.10
N VAL A 238 -6.02 -5.42 15.54
CA VAL A 238 -7.19 -4.70 15.00
C VAL A 238 -6.98 -4.35 13.53
N ILE A 239 -5.79 -3.91 13.15
CA ILE A 239 -5.44 -3.64 11.74
C ILE A 239 -5.57 -4.92 10.90
N ALA A 240 -4.96 -6.02 11.33
CA ALA A 240 -5.08 -7.30 10.64
C ALA A 240 -6.53 -7.78 10.56
N ALA A 241 -7.29 -7.66 11.65
CA ALA A 241 -8.71 -7.97 11.70
C ALA A 241 -9.52 -7.13 10.71
N THR A 242 -9.24 -5.83 10.61
CA THR A 242 -9.91 -4.92 9.67
C THR A 242 -9.69 -5.36 8.23
N TYR A 243 -8.46 -5.73 7.84
CA TYR A 243 -8.18 -6.27 6.51
C TYR A 243 -8.97 -7.56 6.23
N LEU A 244 -8.93 -8.52 7.17
CA LEU A 244 -9.62 -9.81 7.03
C LEU A 244 -11.14 -9.63 6.94
N LEU A 245 -11.71 -8.80 7.81
CA LEU A 245 -13.14 -8.53 7.84
C LEU A 245 -13.58 -7.74 6.60
N PHE A 246 -12.82 -6.73 6.17
CA PHE A 246 -13.19 -5.93 5.00
C PHE A 246 -13.25 -6.79 3.74
N ILE A 247 -12.30 -7.72 3.56
CA ILE A 247 -12.27 -8.64 2.43
C ILE A 247 -13.41 -9.66 2.50
N SER A 248 -13.64 -10.27 3.67
CA SER A 248 -14.62 -11.35 3.80
C SER A 248 -16.05 -10.82 3.95
N PHE A 249 -16.26 -9.78 4.75
CA PHE A 249 -17.57 -9.22 5.05
C PHE A 249 -18.20 -8.54 3.81
N SER A 250 -17.40 -7.82 3.03
CA SER A 250 -17.86 -7.23 1.77
C SER A 250 -18.42 -8.30 0.81
N ILE A 251 -17.74 -9.45 0.70
CA ILE A 251 -18.20 -10.56 -0.14
C ILE A 251 -19.49 -11.18 0.42
N ILE A 252 -19.57 -11.36 1.74
CA ILE A 252 -20.76 -11.96 2.40
C ILE A 252 -21.98 -11.07 2.22
N ILE A 253 -21.87 -9.76 2.47
CA ILE A 253 -22.98 -8.82 2.30
C ILE A 253 -23.50 -8.83 0.86
N LEU A 254 -22.60 -8.75 -0.12
CA LEU A 254 -23.00 -8.76 -1.53
C LEU A 254 -23.67 -10.06 -1.93
N LYS A 255 -23.20 -11.22 -1.40
CA LYS A 255 -23.87 -12.51 -1.62
C LYS A 255 -25.23 -12.59 -0.93
N MET A 256 -25.38 -12.03 0.26
CA MET A 256 -26.68 -11.92 0.93
C MET A 256 -27.66 -11.05 0.14
N GLN A 257 -27.21 -9.90 -0.37
CA GLN A 257 -28.05 -9.04 -1.21
C GLN A 257 -28.51 -9.75 -2.49
N ARG A 258 -27.65 -10.57 -3.10
CA ARG A 258 -28.01 -11.39 -4.27
C ARG A 258 -29.10 -12.41 -3.99
N ARG A 259 -29.23 -12.93 -2.76
CA ARG A 259 -30.25 -13.89 -2.36
C ARG A 259 -31.63 -13.24 -2.10
N ARG A 260 -31.72 -11.92 -1.99
CA ARG A 260 -32.98 -11.22 -1.73
C ARG A 260 -33.79 -11.07 -3.02
N LYS A 261 -35.13 -11.21 -2.95
CA LYS A 261 -36.08 -11.01 -4.06
C LYS A 261 -35.89 -9.64 -4.75
N SER A 262 -35.46 -8.63 -3.98
CA SER A 262 -35.16 -7.27 -4.49
C SER A 262 -33.98 -7.21 -5.46
N TYR A 263 -33.14 -8.24 -5.53
CA TYR A 263 -31.99 -8.33 -6.46
C TYR A 263 -32.42 -8.35 -7.93
N PHE A 264 -33.59 -8.94 -8.23
CA PHE A 264 -34.10 -9.06 -9.60
C PHE A 264 -34.62 -7.76 -10.20
N LYS A 265 -34.64 -6.63 -9.46
CA LYS A 265 -34.90 -5.32 -10.04
C LYS A 265 -33.71 -4.87 -10.90
N PRO A 266 -33.91 -4.32 -12.13
CA PRO A 266 -32.82 -4.03 -13.07
C PRO A 266 -31.70 -3.18 -12.49
N GLU A 267 -32.05 -2.13 -11.74
CA GLU A 267 -31.09 -1.21 -11.11
C GLU A 267 -30.20 -1.91 -10.06
N LYS A 268 -30.79 -2.78 -9.22
CA LYS A 268 -30.07 -3.51 -8.19
C LYS A 268 -29.25 -4.68 -8.75
N PHE A 269 -29.74 -5.31 -9.81
CA PHE A 269 -29.03 -6.37 -10.51
C PHE A 269 -27.69 -5.89 -11.07
N LEU A 270 -27.72 -4.79 -11.81
CA LEU A 270 -26.50 -4.20 -12.40
C LEU A 270 -25.52 -3.70 -11.33
N GLY A 271 -26.03 -3.03 -10.29
CA GLY A 271 -25.21 -2.52 -9.20
C GLY A 271 -24.54 -3.63 -8.38
N VAL A 272 -25.31 -4.57 -7.85
CA VAL A 272 -24.79 -5.64 -6.99
C VAL A 272 -23.88 -6.60 -7.77
N SER A 273 -24.25 -6.98 -9.00
CA SER A 273 -23.41 -7.84 -9.83
C SER A 273 -22.08 -7.17 -10.17
N GLY A 274 -22.11 -5.89 -10.58
CA GLY A 274 -20.88 -5.14 -10.85
C GLY A 274 -19.99 -4.98 -9.61
N LEU A 275 -20.58 -4.76 -8.44
CA LEU A 275 -19.85 -4.64 -7.17
C LEU A 275 -19.22 -5.96 -6.72
N ILE A 276 -19.88 -7.11 -6.86
CA ILE A 276 -19.34 -8.42 -6.47
C ILE A 276 -17.98 -8.68 -7.16
N TYR A 277 -17.90 -8.41 -8.46
CA TYR A 277 -16.67 -8.62 -9.21
C TYR A 277 -15.59 -7.56 -8.90
N ARG A 278 -15.99 -6.30 -8.70
CA ARG A 278 -15.05 -5.20 -8.36
C ARG A 278 -14.53 -5.30 -6.94
N MET A 279 -15.36 -5.71 -5.97
CA MET A 279 -14.97 -5.82 -4.56
C MET A 279 -13.86 -6.84 -4.34
N LYS A 280 -13.85 -7.96 -5.07
CA LYS A 280 -12.75 -8.94 -4.98
C LYS A 280 -11.39 -8.31 -5.31
N SER A 281 -11.35 -7.43 -6.30
CA SER A 281 -10.12 -6.74 -6.73
C SER A 281 -9.74 -5.57 -5.82
N ASN A 282 -10.74 -4.86 -5.27
CA ASN A 282 -10.54 -3.58 -4.59
C ASN A 282 -10.65 -3.67 -3.06
N ALA A 283 -11.04 -4.83 -2.49
CA ALA A 283 -11.26 -4.98 -1.04
C ALA A 283 -10.02 -4.63 -0.21
N VAL A 284 -8.82 -4.99 -0.67
CA VAL A 284 -7.56 -4.67 0.01
C VAL A 284 -7.28 -3.16 -0.04
N SER A 285 -7.55 -2.51 -1.17
CA SER A 285 -7.40 -1.05 -1.30
C SER A 285 -8.37 -0.30 -0.39
N LEU A 286 -9.64 -0.73 -0.36
CA LEU A 286 -10.64 -0.13 0.51
C LEU A 286 -10.31 -0.36 1.99
N ALA A 287 -9.82 -1.55 2.35
CA ALA A 287 -9.33 -1.83 3.70
C ALA A 287 -8.15 -0.91 4.07
N SER A 288 -7.18 -0.72 3.16
CA SER A 288 -6.06 0.19 3.38
C SER A 288 -6.54 1.63 3.61
N ILE A 289 -7.46 2.12 2.79
CA ILE A 289 -8.05 3.46 2.95
C ILE A 289 -8.80 3.58 4.27
N ALA A 290 -9.62 2.58 4.62
CA ALA A 290 -10.38 2.57 5.87
C ALA A 290 -9.47 2.63 7.10
N VAL A 291 -8.40 1.84 7.12
CA VAL A 291 -7.45 1.84 8.25
C VAL A 291 -6.62 3.12 8.31
N MET A 292 -6.28 3.72 7.15
CA MET A 292 -5.52 4.98 7.10
C MET A 292 -6.36 6.21 7.43
N SER A 293 -7.69 6.12 7.36
CA SER A 293 -8.60 7.23 7.66
C SER A 293 -8.94 7.34 9.17
N VAL A 294 -8.58 6.36 9.96
CA VAL A 294 -8.75 6.31 11.42
C VAL A 294 -7.45 6.68 12.13
#